data_ca9d7cdb8e51f88ea8d38bdd1e2c2d5a
#
_entry.id   ca9d7cdb8e51f88ea8d38bdd1e2c2d5a
#
_cell.length_a   1.000
_cell.length_b   1.000
_cell.length_c   1.000
_cell.angle_alpha   90.00
_cell.angle_beta   90.00
_cell.angle_gamma   90.00
#
_symmetry.space_group_name_H-M   'P 1'
#
loop_
_entity.id
_entity.type
_entity.pdbx_description
1 polymer ?
#
loop_
_entity_poly.entity_id
_entity_poly.type
_entity_poly.pdbx_seq_one_letter_code
_entity_poly.pdbx_strand_id
1 'polypeptide(L)'
;MRKLICLCCVICGLSASAKVRLPKFFSDNMVLQQQSECNLWGWTEPGKKVQVSTSWDNQSYITTTQKDGRFEVKVKTPKAGGPYHIAFKDGDELKLVNIMIGEVWICSGQSNMEMQMKGFKQQPVEGTTEELLRCKDASLRLFTVKRNASLIPVDDVTGHWDEANAASVRDFSATAYYFGRALRQTLGVPVGLIVTSWGGSACEAWMKADWLKAFPKVNQHVTEEDVKKLQQRCPTALYNGQLKPLIGYTMRGAIWYQGEDNIPRYDYYAPLMTRMVEGWREAWKQGQFPFYYCQIAPYDYSLIQWKNSQLLREQQLKAETMIPNARMAVLMDAGLEYGIHPRKKRQAGERLALLALANTYDVKGLPDFAVYKEVEFKNDTAVIAFDRSKEWVYFEHGTTSNNFEVAGQDRIFHPATQVWVSRNRVYVKCADVRQPVAVRYAFKDWVEGDLMHDGLPVSSFRTDDWESSTQTSSTGKDYNNPQ
;
A
#
# COMPACT_ATOMS: atom_id res chain seq x y z
N MET A 1 -14.23 -50.76 -67.88
CA MET A 1 -13.62 -51.07 -66.60
C MET A 1 -12.99 -49.77 -66.03
N ARG A 2 -13.69 -49.06 -65.17
CA ARG A 2 -13.17 -47.84 -64.47
C ARG A 2 -12.60 -48.26 -63.13
N LYS A 3 -11.31 -48.08 -62.92
CA LYS A 3 -10.63 -48.30 -61.63
C LYS A 3 -10.88 -47.12 -60.70
N LEU A 4 -11.56 -47.39 -59.63
CA LEU A 4 -11.75 -46.45 -58.53
C LEU A 4 -10.49 -46.50 -57.66
N ILE A 5 -9.73 -45.40 -57.61
CA ILE A 5 -8.60 -45.23 -56.66
C ILE A 5 -9.15 -44.56 -55.39
N CYS A 6 -9.25 -45.32 -54.28
CA CYS A 6 -9.54 -44.81 -52.97
C CYS A 6 -8.28 -44.11 -52.37
N LEU A 7 -8.30 -42.78 -52.28
CA LEU A 7 -7.25 -42.01 -51.64
C LEU A 7 -7.60 -41.92 -50.12
N CYS A 8 -6.96 -42.74 -49.28
CA CYS A 8 -7.02 -42.63 -47.84
C CYS A 8 -6.18 -41.42 -47.39
N CYS A 9 -6.85 -40.29 -47.11
CA CYS A 9 -6.20 -39.19 -46.40
C CYS A 9 -5.98 -39.59 -44.93
N VAL A 10 -4.75 -39.94 -44.60
CA VAL A 10 -4.31 -40.02 -43.18
C VAL A 10 -4.17 -38.61 -42.70
N ILE A 11 -5.15 -38.12 -41.95
CA ILE A 11 -5.08 -36.89 -41.19
C ILE A 11 -4.18 -37.16 -39.97
N CYS A 12 -2.87 -36.92 -40.11
CA CYS A 12 -2.00 -36.75 -38.93
C CYS A 12 -2.44 -35.53 -38.18
N GLY A 13 -3.28 -35.71 -37.17
CA GLY A 13 -3.56 -34.69 -36.16
C GLY A 13 -2.26 -34.34 -35.44
N LEU A 14 -1.65 -33.23 -35.79
CA LEU A 14 -0.65 -32.59 -34.96
C LEU A 14 -1.36 -32.17 -33.67
N SER A 15 -1.32 -33.05 -32.67
CA SER A 15 -1.67 -32.68 -31.32
C SER A 15 -0.64 -31.66 -30.84
N ALA A 16 -0.94 -30.37 -31.00
CA ALA A 16 -0.17 -29.33 -30.32
C ALA A 16 -0.37 -29.57 -28.82
N SER A 17 0.62 -30.22 -28.17
CA SER A 17 0.64 -30.38 -26.73
C SER A 17 0.67 -28.97 -26.11
N ALA A 18 -0.36 -28.62 -25.36
CA ALA A 18 -0.36 -27.32 -24.64
C ALA A 18 0.76 -27.35 -23.58
N LYS A 19 1.72 -26.45 -23.72
CA LYS A 19 2.82 -26.28 -22.75
C LYS A 19 2.33 -25.63 -21.48
N VAL A 20 3.01 -25.93 -20.37
CA VAL A 20 2.78 -25.21 -19.09
C VAL A 20 2.82 -23.71 -19.33
N ARG A 21 1.76 -23.02 -18.96
CA ARG A 21 1.63 -21.56 -18.94
C ARG A 21 1.55 -21.09 -17.49
N LEU A 22 2.40 -20.14 -17.11
CA LEU A 22 2.42 -19.54 -15.79
C LEU A 22 1.92 -18.09 -15.84
N PRO A 23 1.35 -17.56 -14.73
CA PRO A 23 1.17 -16.13 -14.59
C PRO A 23 2.49 -15.37 -14.76
N LYS A 24 2.43 -14.14 -15.25
CA LYS A 24 3.62 -13.33 -15.57
C LYS A 24 4.54 -13.05 -14.40
N PHE A 25 4.02 -13.05 -13.18
CA PHE A 25 4.83 -12.88 -11.97
C PHE A 25 5.57 -14.17 -11.54
N PHE A 26 5.22 -15.34 -12.06
CA PHE A 26 6.06 -16.53 -11.99
C PHE A 26 6.97 -16.58 -13.21
N SER A 27 8.09 -15.93 -13.11
CA SER A 27 9.06 -15.81 -14.20
C SER A 27 10.48 -15.75 -13.65
N ASP A 28 11.45 -15.71 -14.54
CA ASP A 28 12.83 -15.46 -14.17
C ASP A 28 12.95 -14.21 -13.30
N ASN A 29 13.95 -14.17 -12.45
CA ASN A 29 14.26 -13.10 -11.51
C ASN A 29 13.25 -12.91 -10.36
N MET A 30 12.19 -13.69 -10.23
CA MET A 30 11.22 -13.56 -9.14
C MET A 30 11.82 -13.82 -7.77
N VAL A 31 11.15 -13.36 -6.72
CA VAL A 31 11.46 -13.69 -5.32
C VAL A 31 10.31 -14.50 -4.73
N LEU A 32 10.61 -15.63 -4.11
CA LEU A 32 9.67 -16.39 -3.29
C LEU A 32 9.86 -16.08 -1.83
N GLN A 33 8.77 -16.06 -1.06
CA GLN A 33 8.82 -15.82 0.39
C GLN A 33 9.62 -16.93 1.08
N GLN A 34 10.61 -16.55 1.92
CA GLN A 34 11.41 -17.50 2.67
C GLN A 34 10.62 -18.21 3.78
N GLN A 35 11.11 -19.41 4.19
CA GLN A 35 10.59 -20.19 5.31
C GLN A 35 9.06 -20.35 5.28
N SER A 36 8.52 -20.68 4.11
CA SER A 36 7.08 -20.72 3.83
C SER A 36 6.73 -21.91 2.94
N GLU A 37 5.45 -22.23 2.92
CA GLU A 37 4.87 -23.03 1.84
C GLU A 37 4.39 -22.07 0.74
N CYS A 38 5.20 -21.88 -0.30
CA CYS A 38 4.88 -21.01 -1.42
C CYS A 38 3.93 -21.69 -2.40
N ASN A 39 2.83 -21.02 -2.70
CA ASN A 39 1.87 -21.51 -3.66
C ASN A 39 2.30 -21.13 -5.09
N LEU A 40 2.43 -22.12 -5.97
CA LEU A 40 2.70 -21.97 -7.39
C LEU A 40 1.53 -22.52 -8.18
N TRP A 41 1.11 -21.83 -9.25
CA TRP A 41 0.02 -22.27 -10.11
C TRP A 41 0.24 -21.90 -11.56
N GLY A 42 -0.50 -22.54 -12.41
CA GLY A 42 -0.47 -22.29 -13.84
C GLY A 42 -1.52 -23.13 -14.55
N TRP A 43 -1.38 -23.24 -15.84
CA TRP A 43 -2.31 -23.96 -16.71
C TRP A 43 -1.56 -24.84 -17.70
N THR A 44 -2.14 -26.00 -17.99
CA THR A 44 -1.83 -26.87 -19.13
C THR A 44 -3.09 -27.65 -19.48
N GLU A 45 -2.99 -28.75 -20.25
CA GLU A 45 -4.14 -29.56 -20.59
C GLU A 45 -4.87 -30.14 -19.36
N PRO A 46 -6.22 -30.21 -19.37
CA PRO A 46 -6.98 -30.83 -18.30
C PRO A 46 -6.57 -32.27 -18.01
N GLY A 47 -6.47 -32.66 -16.74
CA GLY A 47 -6.11 -33.99 -16.29
C GLY A 47 -4.61 -34.35 -16.48
N LYS A 48 -3.78 -33.40 -16.94
CA LYS A 48 -2.33 -33.60 -17.12
C LYS A 48 -1.62 -33.60 -15.75
N LYS A 49 -0.65 -34.50 -15.59
CA LYS A 49 0.27 -34.45 -14.45
C LYS A 49 1.33 -33.39 -14.71
N VAL A 50 1.56 -32.54 -13.72
CA VAL A 50 2.63 -31.53 -13.73
C VAL A 50 3.60 -31.84 -12.60
N GLN A 51 4.88 -32.03 -12.93
CA GLN A 51 5.96 -32.15 -11.98
C GLN A 51 6.65 -30.80 -11.81
N VAL A 52 6.82 -30.35 -10.58
CA VAL A 52 7.56 -29.14 -10.24
C VAL A 52 8.80 -29.53 -9.45
N SER A 53 9.99 -29.18 -9.94
CA SER A 53 11.27 -29.49 -9.30
C SER A 53 11.97 -28.22 -8.87
N THR A 54 12.51 -28.25 -7.66
CA THR A 54 13.14 -27.09 -7.00
C THR A 54 14.63 -27.37 -6.75
N SER A 55 15.52 -26.42 -7.09
CA SER A 55 16.97 -26.60 -6.99
C SER A 55 17.55 -26.38 -5.61
N TRP A 56 16.81 -25.81 -4.69
CA TRP A 56 17.30 -25.53 -3.32
C TRP A 56 17.26 -26.75 -2.39
N ASP A 57 16.42 -27.73 -2.69
CA ASP A 57 16.27 -28.95 -1.89
C ASP A 57 16.23 -30.22 -2.75
N ASN A 58 16.31 -30.08 -4.09
CA ASN A 58 16.19 -31.16 -5.09
C ASN A 58 14.88 -31.97 -4.94
N GLN A 59 13.82 -31.35 -4.42
CA GLN A 59 12.52 -31.99 -4.28
C GLN A 59 11.73 -31.92 -5.58
N SER A 60 10.86 -32.90 -5.75
CA SER A 60 9.87 -32.95 -6.85
C SER A 60 8.48 -33.04 -6.26
N TYR A 61 7.64 -32.12 -6.68
CA TYR A 61 6.24 -32.01 -6.29
C TYR A 61 5.38 -32.37 -7.49
N ILE A 62 4.37 -33.23 -7.29
CA ILE A 62 3.50 -33.67 -8.40
C ILE A 62 2.07 -33.22 -8.11
N THR A 63 1.44 -32.61 -9.09
CA THR A 63 0.03 -32.24 -9.06
C THR A 63 -0.64 -32.64 -10.37
N THR A 64 -1.97 -32.63 -10.40
CA THR A 64 -2.76 -32.89 -11.59
C THR A 64 -3.66 -31.69 -11.87
N THR A 65 -3.72 -31.25 -13.13
CA THR A 65 -4.58 -30.14 -13.54
C THR A 65 -6.06 -30.49 -13.35
N GLN A 66 -6.82 -29.45 -12.98
CA GLN A 66 -8.28 -29.51 -12.87
C GLN A 66 -8.96 -29.54 -14.26
N LYS A 67 -10.29 -29.59 -14.31
CA LYS A 67 -11.08 -29.61 -15.56
C LYS A 67 -10.88 -28.36 -16.44
N ASP A 68 -10.53 -27.24 -15.82
CA ASP A 68 -10.21 -25.97 -16.49
C ASP A 68 -8.74 -25.86 -16.91
N GLY A 69 -7.96 -26.93 -16.74
CA GLY A 69 -6.54 -26.98 -17.01
C GLY A 69 -5.65 -26.30 -15.96
N ARG A 70 -6.21 -25.75 -14.87
CA ARG A 70 -5.43 -25.13 -13.80
C ARG A 70 -4.79 -26.19 -12.90
N PHE A 71 -3.52 -25.98 -12.56
CA PHE A 71 -2.83 -26.70 -11.49
C PHE A 71 -2.42 -25.77 -10.38
N GLU A 72 -2.25 -26.32 -9.20
CA GLU A 72 -1.73 -25.62 -8.02
C GLU A 72 -0.84 -26.58 -7.23
N VAL A 73 0.29 -26.09 -6.76
CA VAL A 73 1.23 -26.88 -5.96
C VAL A 73 1.89 -25.99 -4.91
N LYS A 74 2.10 -26.52 -3.72
CA LYS A 74 2.83 -25.86 -2.66
C LYS A 74 4.25 -26.38 -2.58
N VAL A 75 5.23 -25.47 -2.64
CA VAL A 75 6.65 -25.78 -2.51
C VAL A 75 7.19 -25.18 -1.22
N LYS A 76 8.01 -25.93 -0.47
CA LYS A 76 8.66 -25.44 0.74
C LYS A 76 9.89 -24.62 0.38
N THR A 77 10.01 -23.43 0.93
CA THR A 77 11.18 -22.57 0.75
C THR A 77 12.05 -22.56 1.99
N PRO A 78 13.40 -22.64 1.84
CA PRO A 78 14.35 -22.54 2.93
C PRO A 78 14.48 -21.09 3.45
N LYS A 79 15.48 -20.85 4.29
CA LYS A 79 15.98 -19.51 4.60
C LYS A 79 16.43 -18.80 3.33
N ALA A 80 16.45 -17.47 3.40
CA ALA A 80 16.83 -16.59 2.30
C ALA A 80 18.14 -17.02 1.62
N GLY A 81 18.17 -16.90 0.30
CA GLY A 81 19.31 -17.28 -0.53
C GLY A 81 19.00 -17.25 -2.03
N GLY A 82 19.88 -17.83 -2.81
CA GLY A 82 19.79 -17.90 -4.27
C GLY A 82 21.07 -17.45 -4.95
N PRO A 83 21.13 -17.43 -6.29
CA PRO A 83 19.99 -17.72 -7.20
C PRO A 83 19.70 -19.23 -7.35
N TYR A 84 18.43 -19.54 -7.45
CA TYR A 84 17.90 -20.88 -7.66
C TYR A 84 17.18 -21.01 -9.03
N HIS A 85 16.70 -22.22 -9.33
CA HIS A 85 15.81 -22.46 -10.45
C HIS A 85 14.64 -23.37 -10.05
N ILE A 86 13.54 -23.28 -10.82
CA ILE A 86 12.37 -24.14 -10.71
C ILE A 86 12.07 -24.67 -12.10
N ALA A 87 11.82 -25.97 -12.23
CA ALA A 87 11.41 -26.59 -13.47
C ALA A 87 9.98 -27.12 -13.35
N PHE A 88 9.15 -26.86 -14.37
CA PHE A 88 7.78 -27.36 -14.52
C PHE A 88 7.79 -28.32 -15.73
N LYS A 89 7.30 -29.52 -15.53
CA LYS A 89 7.28 -30.55 -16.58
C LYS A 89 5.92 -31.21 -16.67
N ASP A 90 5.33 -31.18 -17.87
CA ASP A 90 4.08 -31.87 -18.23
C ASP A 90 4.21 -32.76 -19.47
N GLY A 91 5.43 -33.05 -19.85
CA GLY A 91 5.95 -33.63 -21.07
C GLY A 91 7.15 -32.82 -21.52
N ASP A 92 6.92 -31.59 -21.93
CA ASP A 92 7.96 -30.55 -22.11
C ASP A 92 8.39 -29.93 -20.78
N GLU A 93 9.59 -29.33 -20.75
CA GLU A 93 10.11 -28.64 -19.58
C GLU A 93 10.09 -27.12 -19.77
N LEU A 94 9.49 -26.41 -18.80
CA LEU A 94 9.61 -24.96 -18.62
C LEU A 94 10.48 -24.70 -17.39
N LYS A 95 11.63 -24.07 -17.57
CA LYS A 95 12.57 -23.76 -16.49
C LYS A 95 12.62 -22.26 -16.23
N LEU A 96 12.39 -21.86 -14.99
CA LEU A 96 12.60 -20.50 -14.48
C LEU A 96 13.95 -20.43 -13.77
N VAL A 97 14.71 -19.36 -14.04
CA VAL A 97 16.08 -19.19 -13.52
C VAL A 97 16.21 -17.88 -12.72
N ASN A 98 17.33 -17.77 -12.01
CA ASN A 98 17.67 -16.60 -11.18
C ASN A 98 16.61 -16.28 -10.11
N ILE A 99 16.01 -17.33 -9.54
CA ILE A 99 15.01 -17.21 -8.47
C ILE A 99 15.71 -16.92 -7.16
N MET A 100 15.26 -15.87 -6.46
CA MET A 100 15.70 -15.57 -5.11
C MET A 100 14.65 -16.05 -4.10
N ILE A 101 15.12 -16.41 -2.91
CA ILE A 101 14.27 -16.68 -1.74
C ILE A 101 14.57 -15.60 -0.72
N GLY A 102 13.55 -14.89 -0.25
CA GLY A 102 13.69 -13.73 0.63
C GLY A 102 12.35 -13.21 1.14
N GLU A 103 12.23 -11.91 1.29
CA GLU A 103 11.00 -11.25 1.76
C GLU A 103 10.20 -10.67 0.58
N VAL A 104 8.92 -11.00 0.51
CA VAL A 104 8.03 -10.52 -0.56
C VAL A 104 6.98 -9.58 0.02
N TRP A 105 6.82 -8.41 -0.59
CA TRP A 105 5.84 -7.41 -0.17
C TRP A 105 4.99 -6.93 -1.34
N ILE A 106 3.66 -6.85 -1.12
CA ILE A 106 2.74 -6.16 -2.02
C ILE A 106 2.75 -4.68 -1.67
N CYS A 107 2.94 -3.82 -2.68
CA CYS A 107 2.97 -2.37 -2.54
C CYS A 107 1.82 -1.78 -3.35
N SER A 108 0.77 -1.28 -2.68
CA SER A 108 -0.44 -0.86 -3.37
C SER A 108 -0.94 0.52 -2.91
N GLY A 109 -1.86 1.10 -3.64
CA GLY A 109 -2.41 2.43 -3.37
C GLY A 109 -2.63 3.27 -4.62
N GLN A 110 -2.52 4.59 -4.45
CA GLN A 110 -2.74 5.55 -5.55
C GLN A 110 -1.44 6.26 -5.99
N SER A 111 -1.54 7.47 -6.50
CA SER A 111 -0.43 8.19 -7.12
C SER A 111 0.83 8.34 -6.26
N ASN A 112 0.70 8.49 -4.95
CA ASN A 112 1.84 8.61 -4.04
C ASN A 112 2.57 7.26 -3.80
N MET A 113 1.89 6.12 -4.02
CA MET A 113 2.54 4.82 -4.16
C MET A 113 3.06 4.61 -5.58
N GLU A 114 2.34 5.07 -6.60
CA GLU A 114 2.70 4.87 -8.01
C GLU A 114 3.87 5.73 -8.47
N MET A 115 4.07 6.90 -7.87
CA MET A 115 5.07 7.89 -8.32
C MET A 115 6.45 7.26 -8.45
N GLN A 116 6.94 7.25 -9.69
CA GLN A 116 8.23 6.66 -10.03
C GLN A 116 9.39 7.47 -9.46
N MET A 117 10.56 6.86 -9.32
CA MET A 117 11.77 7.55 -8.84
C MET A 117 12.13 8.78 -9.69
N LYS A 118 11.89 8.74 -10.99
CA LYS A 118 12.08 9.92 -11.89
C LYS A 118 11.09 11.05 -11.63
N GLY A 119 10.07 10.83 -10.79
CA GLY A 119 8.97 11.75 -10.55
C GLY A 119 7.88 11.72 -11.63
N PHE A 120 6.89 12.58 -11.45
CA PHE A 120 5.91 12.94 -12.48
C PHE A 120 6.35 14.22 -13.21
N LYS A 121 5.64 14.61 -14.28
CA LYS A 121 5.92 15.84 -15.02
C LYS A 121 5.91 17.05 -14.07
N GLN A 122 7.02 17.77 -13.99
CA GLN A 122 7.24 18.93 -13.10
C GLN A 122 7.14 18.63 -11.58
N GLN A 123 7.16 17.36 -11.20
CA GLN A 123 7.09 16.93 -9.81
C GLN A 123 8.21 15.91 -9.56
N PRO A 124 9.44 16.36 -9.26
CA PRO A 124 10.58 15.47 -9.03
C PRO A 124 10.46 14.77 -7.67
N VAL A 125 11.11 13.62 -7.56
CA VAL A 125 11.43 13.00 -6.26
C VAL A 125 12.76 13.56 -5.77
N GLU A 126 12.82 13.91 -4.49
CA GLU A 126 14.05 14.44 -3.87
C GLU A 126 15.11 13.33 -3.75
N GLY A 127 16.37 13.69 -4.07
CA GLY A 127 17.51 12.77 -4.00
C GLY A 127 17.55 11.69 -5.09
N THR A 128 16.78 11.85 -6.19
CA THR A 128 16.76 10.88 -7.30
C THR A 128 18.12 10.60 -7.89
N THR A 129 18.92 11.64 -8.17
CA THR A 129 20.22 11.49 -8.81
C THR A 129 21.18 10.69 -7.95
N GLU A 130 21.28 11.04 -6.67
CA GLU A 130 22.15 10.37 -5.70
C GLU A 130 21.74 8.91 -5.53
N GLU A 131 20.43 8.63 -5.56
CA GLU A 131 19.90 7.29 -5.42
C GLU A 131 20.22 6.43 -6.65
N LEU A 132 20.00 6.95 -7.85
CA LEU A 132 20.28 6.20 -9.09
C LEU A 132 21.76 5.84 -9.25
N LEU A 133 22.67 6.64 -8.70
CA LEU A 133 24.11 6.34 -8.67
C LEU A 133 24.47 5.15 -7.76
N ARG A 134 23.62 4.80 -6.78
CA ARG A 134 23.90 3.81 -5.73
C ARG A 134 22.91 2.64 -5.66
N CYS A 135 21.90 2.63 -6.52
CA CYS A 135 20.75 1.72 -6.44
C CYS A 135 21.02 0.28 -6.90
N LYS A 136 22.22 -0.02 -7.47
CA LYS A 136 22.50 -1.36 -8.03
C LYS A 136 22.54 -2.42 -6.92
N ASP A 137 21.55 -3.31 -6.89
CA ASP A 137 21.46 -4.46 -5.99
C ASP A 137 20.68 -5.60 -6.66
N ALA A 138 21.38 -6.66 -7.02
CA ALA A 138 20.78 -7.85 -7.64
C ALA A 138 19.89 -8.65 -6.68
N SER A 139 19.88 -8.34 -5.39
CA SER A 139 19.02 -8.99 -4.38
C SER A 139 17.76 -8.17 -4.07
N LEU A 140 17.63 -6.96 -4.61
CA LEU A 140 16.39 -6.19 -4.61
C LEU A 140 15.70 -6.35 -5.96
N ARG A 141 14.51 -6.96 -5.96
CA ARG A 141 13.77 -7.32 -7.17
C ARG A 141 12.47 -6.55 -7.25
N LEU A 142 12.18 -6.04 -8.43
CA LEU A 142 11.16 -5.06 -8.69
C LEU A 142 10.17 -5.60 -9.73
N PHE A 143 8.88 -5.65 -9.39
CA PHE A 143 7.81 -6.02 -10.30
C PHE A 143 6.73 -4.94 -10.31
N THR A 144 6.44 -4.36 -11.46
CA THR A 144 5.33 -3.40 -11.62
C THR A 144 4.20 -4.02 -12.42
N VAL A 145 3.02 -4.12 -11.80
CA VAL A 145 1.78 -4.50 -12.47
C VAL A 145 1.33 -3.37 -13.38
N LYS A 146 1.13 -3.63 -14.66
CA LYS A 146 0.54 -2.65 -15.59
C LYS A 146 -0.91 -2.37 -15.22
N ARG A 147 -1.32 -1.11 -15.35
CA ARG A 147 -2.67 -0.65 -15.07
C ARG A 147 -3.71 -1.45 -15.88
N ASN A 148 -4.70 -1.97 -15.19
CA ASN A 148 -5.83 -2.70 -15.77
C ASN A 148 -7.05 -2.54 -14.87
N ALA A 149 -8.12 -1.94 -15.39
CA ALA A 149 -9.42 -1.88 -14.74
C ALA A 149 -10.36 -2.85 -15.46
N SER A 150 -11.02 -3.74 -14.71
CA SER A 150 -11.86 -4.79 -15.29
C SER A 150 -13.16 -4.97 -14.54
N LEU A 151 -14.26 -5.13 -15.27
CA LEU A 151 -15.57 -5.47 -14.68
C LEU A 151 -15.55 -6.88 -14.06
N ILE A 152 -14.84 -7.81 -14.69
CA ILE A 152 -14.74 -9.20 -14.25
C ILE A 152 -13.31 -9.51 -13.79
N PRO A 153 -13.12 -10.44 -12.83
CA PRO A 153 -11.79 -10.90 -12.44
C PRO A 153 -11.00 -11.46 -13.61
N VAL A 154 -9.73 -11.05 -13.73
CA VAL A 154 -8.79 -11.62 -14.70
C VAL A 154 -7.85 -12.62 -13.99
N ASP A 155 -7.23 -13.52 -14.75
CA ASP A 155 -6.40 -14.60 -14.21
C ASP A 155 -4.91 -14.26 -14.14
N ASP A 156 -4.47 -13.20 -14.86
CA ASP A 156 -3.07 -12.83 -14.96
C ASP A 156 -2.90 -11.31 -15.03
N VAL A 157 -1.71 -10.85 -14.75
CA VAL A 157 -1.30 -9.45 -14.87
C VAL A 157 -0.24 -9.30 -15.96
N THR A 158 0.02 -8.07 -16.39
CA THR A 158 1.17 -7.74 -17.23
C THR A 158 2.26 -7.10 -16.39
N GLY A 159 3.48 -7.58 -16.52
CA GLY A 159 4.66 -7.09 -15.79
C GLY A 159 5.84 -8.03 -16.01
N HIS A 160 6.99 -7.65 -15.44
CA HIS A 160 8.20 -8.48 -15.39
C HIS A 160 9.02 -8.12 -14.15
N TRP A 161 9.86 -9.05 -13.71
CA TRP A 161 10.79 -8.82 -12.62
C TRP A 161 12.11 -8.26 -13.16
N ASP A 162 12.57 -7.17 -12.52
CA ASP A 162 13.87 -6.57 -12.75
C ASP A 162 14.75 -6.65 -11.51
N GLU A 163 16.06 -6.74 -11.69
CA GLU A 163 17.03 -6.42 -10.65
C GLU A 163 17.10 -4.89 -10.48
N ALA A 164 17.32 -4.44 -9.25
CA ALA A 164 17.51 -3.01 -8.99
C ALA A 164 18.79 -2.50 -9.67
N ASN A 165 18.62 -1.57 -10.58
CA ASN A 165 19.67 -0.81 -11.26
C ASN A 165 19.14 0.56 -11.67
N ALA A 166 19.97 1.44 -12.20
CA ALA A 166 19.55 2.80 -12.52
C ALA A 166 18.36 2.88 -13.47
N ALA A 167 18.27 1.97 -14.45
CA ALA A 167 17.17 1.95 -15.42
C ALA A 167 15.86 1.47 -14.77
N SER A 168 15.88 0.32 -14.08
CA SER A 168 14.70 -0.26 -13.45
C SER A 168 14.19 0.59 -12.29
N VAL A 169 15.07 1.10 -11.42
CA VAL A 169 14.71 1.94 -10.26
C VAL A 169 14.14 3.28 -10.70
N ARG A 170 14.70 3.88 -11.78
CA ARG A 170 14.21 5.15 -12.33
C ARG A 170 12.71 5.12 -12.66
N ASP A 171 12.23 3.99 -13.15
CA ASP A 171 10.86 3.81 -13.61
C ASP A 171 9.98 3.02 -12.60
N PHE A 172 10.52 2.71 -11.43
CA PHE A 172 9.83 2.01 -10.35
C PHE A 172 9.29 2.98 -9.28
N SER A 173 8.27 2.57 -8.51
CA SER A 173 7.73 3.30 -7.36
C SER A 173 8.84 3.75 -6.42
N ALA A 174 8.97 5.06 -6.20
CA ALA A 174 9.95 5.59 -5.26
C ALA A 174 9.65 5.16 -3.81
N THR A 175 8.38 5.23 -3.40
CA THR A 175 7.95 4.81 -2.04
C THR A 175 8.26 3.34 -1.80
N ALA A 176 7.88 2.46 -2.71
CA ALA A 176 8.13 1.02 -2.59
C ALA A 176 9.64 0.71 -2.66
N TYR A 177 10.39 1.39 -3.52
CA TYR A 177 11.84 1.22 -3.61
C TYR A 177 12.55 1.56 -2.30
N TYR A 178 12.27 2.73 -1.71
CA TYR A 178 12.89 3.12 -0.43
C TYR A 178 12.51 2.17 0.71
N PHE A 179 11.27 1.67 0.73
CA PHE A 179 10.84 0.63 1.65
C PHE A 179 11.68 -0.64 1.50
N GLY A 180 11.74 -1.20 0.28
CA GLY A 180 12.45 -2.45 0.02
C GLY A 180 13.96 -2.33 0.23
N ARG A 181 14.56 -1.19 -0.16
CA ARG A 181 15.98 -0.89 0.07
C ARG A 181 16.30 -0.89 1.56
N ALA A 182 15.51 -0.22 2.39
CA ALA A 182 15.72 -0.19 3.84
C ALA A 182 15.61 -1.59 4.45
N LEU A 183 14.61 -2.40 4.06
CA LEU A 183 14.52 -3.80 4.48
C LEU A 183 15.74 -4.61 4.05
N ARG A 184 16.14 -4.49 2.78
CA ARG A 184 17.26 -5.23 2.20
C ARG A 184 18.57 -4.92 2.93
N GLN A 185 18.83 -3.66 3.23
CA GLN A 185 20.02 -3.22 3.95
C GLN A 185 20.04 -3.69 5.39
N THR A 186 18.90 -3.63 6.09
CA THR A 186 18.83 -3.99 7.51
C THR A 186 18.82 -5.51 7.73
N LEU A 187 18.06 -6.25 6.93
CA LEU A 187 17.89 -7.69 7.10
C LEU A 187 18.98 -8.52 6.40
N GLY A 188 19.67 -7.96 5.42
CA GLY A 188 20.69 -8.69 4.65
C GLY A 188 20.14 -9.77 3.72
N VAL A 189 18.81 -9.85 3.49
CA VAL A 189 18.16 -10.90 2.69
C VAL A 189 17.60 -10.34 1.38
N PRO A 190 17.42 -11.15 0.33
CA PRO A 190 16.72 -10.72 -0.88
C PRO A 190 15.32 -10.16 -0.57
N VAL A 191 14.91 -9.12 -1.30
CA VAL A 191 13.60 -8.50 -1.18
C VAL A 191 12.94 -8.39 -2.54
N GLY A 192 11.71 -8.89 -2.66
CA GLY A 192 10.85 -8.76 -3.83
C GLY A 192 9.69 -7.81 -3.56
N LEU A 193 9.54 -6.81 -4.41
CA LEU A 193 8.48 -5.82 -4.34
C LEU A 193 7.54 -5.97 -5.53
N ILE A 194 6.26 -6.21 -5.28
CA ILE A 194 5.22 -6.26 -6.30
C ILE A 194 4.37 -5.01 -6.15
N VAL A 195 4.57 -4.03 -7.05
CA VAL A 195 3.80 -2.78 -7.05
C VAL A 195 2.55 -2.96 -7.90
N THR A 196 1.40 -2.76 -7.28
CA THR A 196 0.09 -2.70 -7.91
C THR A 196 -0.63 -1.44 -7.44
N SER A 197 -0.54 -0.36 -8.22
CA SER A 197 -1.03 0.97 -7.87
C SER A 197 -1.56 1.71 -9.08
N TRP A 198 -2.46 2.70 -8.84
CA TRP A 198 -2.95 3.57 -9.91
C TRP A 198 -3.34 4.93 -9.33
N GLY A 199 -2.74 6.00 -9.87
CA GLY A 199 -2.97 7.37 -9.43
C GLY A 199 -4.43 7.79 -9.50
N GLY A 200 -4.93 8.44 -8.43
CA GLY A 200 -6.33 8.82 -8.30
C GLY A 200 -7.30 7.67 -8.07
N SER A 201 -6.82 6.51 -7.58
CA SER A 201 -7.71 5.41 -7.26
C SER A 201 -8.42 5.60 -5.92
N ALA A 202 -9.70 5.27 -5.91
CA ALA A 202 -10.49 5.16 -4.69
C ALA A 202 -10.22 3.83 -3.97
N CYS A 203 -10.35 3.81 -2.64
CA CYS A 203 -10.19 2.59 -1.84
C CYS A 203 -11.16 1.48 -2.31
N GLU A 204 -12.38 1.86 -2.65
CA GLU A 204 -13.46 0.99 -3.15
C GLU A 204 -13.08 0.21 -4.42
N ALA A 205 -12.20 0.77 -5.25
CA ALA A 205 -11.73 0.11 -6.48
C ALA A 205 -10.88 -1.14 -6.20
N TRP A 206 -10.24 -1.22 -5.04
CA TRP A 206 -9.37 -2.32 -4.59
C TRP A 206 -10.10 -3.38 -3.76
N MET A 207 -11.43 -3.34 -3.75
CA MET A 207 -12.29 -4.21 -2.97
C MET A 207 -13.13 -5.13 -3.86
N LYS A 208 -13.41 -6.34 -3.38
CA LYS A 208 -14.38 -7.23 -4.03
C LYS A 208 -15.80 -6.70 -3.83
N ALA A 209 -16.68 -6.88 -4.81
CA ALA A 209 -18.06 -6.39 -4.77
C ALA A 209 -18.81 -6.81 -3.48
N ASP A 210 -18.65 -8.06 -3.05
CA ASP A 210 -19.32 -8.55 -1.80
C ASP A 210 -18.89 -7.78 -0.56
N TRP A 211 -17.66 -7.29 -0.49
CA TRP A 211 -17.15 -6.53 0.66
C TRP A 211 -17.74 -5.12 0.71
N LEU A 212 -18.14 -4.59 -0.44
CA LEU A 212 -18.75 -3.26 -0.57
C LEU A 212 -20.21 -3.23 -0.17
N LYS A 213 -20.89 -4.38 -0.02
CA LYS A 213 -22.30 -4.45 0.40
C LYS A 213 -22.57 -3.78 1.75
N ALA A 214 -21.55 -3.70 2.61
CA ALA A 214 -21.64 -3.00 3.89
C ALA A 214 -21.65 -1.46 3.76
N PHE A 215 -21.40 -0.91 2.56
CA PHE A 215 -21.26 0.52 2.29
C PHE A 215 -22.31 0.98 1.28
N PRO A 216 -23.55 1.32 1.72
CA PRO A 216 -24.66 1.61 0.82
C PRO A 216 -24.48 2.89 -0.02
N LYS A 217 -23.56 3.78 0.39
CA LYS A 217 -23.19 4.98 -0.39
C LYS A 217 -22.32 4.64 -1.61
N VAL A 218 -21.74 3.44 -1.70
CA VAL A 218 -20.92 3.00 -2.83
C VAL A 218 -21.81 2.37 -3.89
N ASN A 219 -21.59 2.68 -5.18
CA ASN A 219 -22.32 2.07 -6.28
C ASN A 219 -22.12 0.54 -6.27
N GLN A 220 -23.22 -0.20 -6.11
CA GLN A 220 -23.24 -1.67 -6.07
C GLN A 220 -23.45 -2.30 -7.46
N HIS A 221 -23.86 -1.53 -8.45
CA HIS A 221 -24.22 -2.00 -9.78
C HIS A 221 -23.29 -1.39 -10.85
N VAL A 222 -22.05 -1.90 -10.87
CA VAL A 222 -21.02 -1.44 -11.80
C VAL A 222 -21.22 -2.07 -13.18
N THR A 223 -21.13 -1.27 -14.23
CA THR A 223 -21.25 -1.69 -15.64
C THR A 223 -19.90 -1.56 -16.38
N GLU A 224 -19.82 -2.12 -17.60
CA GLU A 224 -18.65 -1.90 -18.45
C GLU A 224 -18.42 -0.43 -18.82
N GLU A 225 -19.51 0.34 -18.96
CA GLU A 225 -19.43 1.77 -19.22
C GLU A 225 -18.85 2.51 -18.03
N ASP A 226 -19.23 2.16 -16.80
CA ASP A 226 -18.65 2.70 -15.58
C ASP A 226 -17.14 2.42 -15.50
N VAL A 227 -16.72 1.17 -15.81
CA VAL A 227 -15.30 0.83 -15.84
C VAL A 227 -14.55 1.66 -16.87
N LYS A 228 -15.09 1.85 -18.09
CA LYS A 228 -14.48 2.70 -19.12
C LYS A 228 -14.39 4.15 -18.71
N LYS A 229 -15.43 4.69 -18.04
CA LYS A 229 -15.54 6.08 -17.63
C LYS A 229 -14.74 6.41 -16.38
N LEU A 230 -14.85 5.58 -15.34
CA LEU A 230 -14.28 5.84 -14.02
C LEU A 230 -12.90 5.19 -13.82
N GLN A 231 -12.60 4.12 -14.58
CA GLN A 231 -11.32 3.39 -14.52
C GLN A 231 -10.88 3.08 -13.07
N GLN A 232 -9.83 3.76 -12.61
CA GLN A 232 -9.25 3.58 -11.27
C GLN A 232 -10.15 4.01 -10.10
N ARG A 233 -11.23 4.74 -10.36
CA ARG A 233 -12.24 5.12 -9.35
C ARG A 233 -13.42 4.17 -9.31
N CYS A 234 -13.54 3.32 -10.33
CA CYS A 234 -14.65 2.40 -10.43
C CYS A 234 -14.58 1.33 -9.33
N PRO A 235 -15.60 1.19 -8.48
CA PRO A 235 -15.63 0.16 -7.45
C PRO A 235 -15.30 -1.21 -8.02
N THR A 236 -14.47 -1.98 -7.31
CA THR A 236 -14.06 -3.36 -7.66
C THR A 236 -13.13 -3.48 -8.88
N ALA A 237 -13.03 -2.48 -9.77
CA ALA A 237 -12.37 -2.63 -11.06
C ALA A 237 -10.86 -2.93 -10.95
N LEU A 238 -10.17 -2.35 -9.97
CA LEU A 238 -8.75 -2.62 -9.73
C LEU A 238 -8.52 -3.91 -8.95
N TYR A 239 -9.45 -4.28 -8.07
CA TYR A 239 -9.44 -5.60 -7.48
C TYR A 239 -9.49 -6.67 -8.57
N ASN A 240 -10.42 -6.59 -9.50
CA ASN A 240 -10.59 -7.54 -10.59
C ASN A 240 -9.40 -7.54 -11.58
N GLY A 241 -8.92 -6.37 -11.96
CA GLY A 241 -7.96 -6.20 -13.05
C GLY A 241 -6.49 -6.31 -12.63
N GLN A 242 -6.16 -6.06 -11.36
CA GLN A 242 -4.78 -5.98 -10.91
C GLN A 242 -4.49 -6.81 -9.65
N LEU A 243 -5.39 -6.80 -8.66
CA LEU A 243 -5.12 -7.44 -7.37
C LEU A 243 -5.48 -8.93 -7.37
N LYS A 244 -6.65 -9.29 -7.90
CA LYS A 244 -7.16 -10.67 -7.93
C LYS A 244 -6.17 -11.68 -8.53
N PRO A 245 -5.48 -11.39 -9.63
CA PRO A 245 -4.48 -12.32 -10.18
C PRO A 245 -3.30 -12.61 -9.24
N LEU A 246 -2.95 -11.68 -8.36
CA LEU A 246 -1.84 -11.82 -7.41
C LEU A 246 -2.23 -12.63 -6.15
N ILE A 247 -3.56 -12.79 -5.90
CA ILE A 247 -4.04 -13.50 -4.72
C ILE A 247 -3.55 -14.95 -4.75
N GLY A 248 -2.89 -15.34 -3.67
CA GLY A 248 -2.25 -16.63 -3.53
C GLY A 248 -0.72 -16.57 -3.70
N TYR A 249 -0.16 -15.51 -4.28
CA TYR A 249 1.29 -15.32 -4.24
C TYR A 249 1.73 -15.15 -2.77
N THR A 250 2.57 -16.07 -2.30
CA THR A 250 2.97 -16.08 -0.89
C THR A 250 3.84 -14.88 -0.58
N MET A 251 3.43 -14.07 0.39
CA MET A 251 4.06 -12.80 0.74
C MET A 251 4.23 -12.64 2.25
N ARG A 252 5.11 -11.74 2.68
CA ARG A 252 5.23 -11.33 4.08
C ARG A 252 4.07 -10.44 4.50
N GLY A 253 3.75 -9.44 3.70
CA GLY A 253 2.73 -8.44 4.02
C GLY A 253 2.47 -7.45 2.91
N ALA A 254 1.74 -6.39 3.23
CA ALA A 254 1.42 -5.32 2.29
C ALA A 254 1.75 -3.94 2.86
N ILE A 255 2.16 -3.03 1.96
CA ILE A 255 2.23 -1.60 2.24
C ILE A 255 1.25 -0.84 1.36
N TRP A 256 0.66 0.25 1.92
CA TRP A 256 -0.42 0.98 1.29
C TRP A 256 -0.21 2.50 1.39
N TYR A 257 -0.39 3.22 0.27
CA TYR A 257 -0.39 4.68 0.29
C TYR A 257 -1.52 5.21 -0.59
N GLN A 258 -2.63 5.56 0.06
CA GLN A 258 -3.87 6.03 -0.57
C GLN A 258 -4.68 6.81 0.47
N GLY A 259 -5.57 7.65 0.01
CA GLY A 259 -6.52 8.37 0.85
C GLY A 259 -7.04 9.63 0.16
N GLU A 260 -6.23 10.28 -0.66
CA GLU A 260 -6.54 11.58 -1.25
C GLU A 260 -7.84 11.54 -2.07
N ASP A 261 -8.08 10.49 -2.85
CA ASP A 261 -9.34 10.36 -3.63
C ASP A 261 -10.57 10.12 -2.75
N ASN A 262 -10.39 9.66 -1.51
CA ASN A 262 -11.47 9.43 -0.55
C ASN A 262 -11.76 10.63 0.36
N ILE A 263 -11.05 11.77 0.24
CA ILE A 263 -11.31 12.98 1.05
C ILE A 263 -12.78 13.42 1.01
N PRO A 264 -13.46 13.47 -0.14
CA PRO A 264 -14.89 13.83 -0.18
C PRO A 264 -15.82 12.85 0.55
N ARG A 265 -15.31 11.67 0.89
CA ARG A 265 -16.02 10.55 1.52
C ARG A 265 -15.31 10.06 2.78
N TYR A 266 -14.66 10.98 3.51
CA TYR A 266 -13.85 10.65 4.68
C TYR A 266 -14.64 9.95 5.79
N ASP A 267 -15.94 10.24 5.91
CA ASP A 267 -16.81 9.86 7.01
C ASP A 267 -16.91 8.33 7.25
N TYR A 268 -16.69 7.53 6.21
CA TYR A 268 -16.66 6.07 6.32
C TYR A 268 -15.32 5.43 5.94
N TYR A 269 -14.24 6.22 5.79
CA TYR A 269 -12.95 5.69 5.31
C TYR A 269 -12.32 4.67 6.25
N ALA A 270 -12.35 4.88 7.58
CA ALA A 270 -11.78 3.93 8.53
C ALA A 270 -12.44 2.54 8.45
N PRO A 271 -13.77 2.39 8.52
CA PRO A 271 -14.42 1.09 8.34
C PRO A 271 -14.23 0.53 6.92
N LEU A 272 -14.18 1.37 5.87
CA LEU A 272 -13.95 0.93 4.50
C LEU A 272 -12.55 0.28 4.35
N MET A 273 -11.52 0.96 4.82
CA MET A 273 -10.14 0.45 4.79
C MET A 273 -9.99 -0.80 5.65
N THR A 274 -10.65 -0.84 6.81
CA THR A 274 -10.68 -2.04 7.67
C THR A 274 -11.25 -3.21 6.91
N ARG A 275 -12.41 -3.05 6.28
CA ARG A 275 -13.05 -4.13 5.50
C ARG A 275 -12.22 -4.56 4.28
N MET A 276 -11.53 -3.60 3.64
CA MET A 276 -10.59 -3.90 2.55
C MET A 276 -9.47 -4.83 3.03
N VAL A 277 -8.81 -4.49 4.13
CA VAL A 277 -7.67 -5.28 4.66
C VAL A 277 -8.13 -6.66 5.13
N GLU A 278 -9.25 -6.75 5.82
CA GLU A 278 -9.87 -8.04 6.19
C GLU A 278 -10.15 -8.89 4.95
N GLY A 279 -10.75 -8.30 3.93
CA GLY A 279 -11.04 -8.97 2.68
C GLY A 279 -9.80 -9.46 1.94
N TRP A 280 -8.73 -8.67 1.92
CA TRP A 280 -7.45 -9.12 1.37
C TRP A 280 -6.92 -10.32 2.14
N ARG A 281 -6.95 -10.31 3.48
CA ARG A 281 -6.52 -11.42 4.33
C ARG A 281 -7.36 -12.69 4.12
N GLU A 282 -8.68 -12.53 4.00
CA GLU A 282 -9.60 -13.63 3.66
C GLU A 282 -9.26 -14.24 2.29
N ALA A 283 -8.98 -13.41 1.30
CA ALA A 283 -8.66 -13.85 -0.06
C ALA A 283 -7.29 -14.53 -0.16
N TRP A 284 -6.25 -13.98 0.48
CA TRP A 284 -4.90 -14.57 0.50
C TRP A 284 -4.79 -15.84 1.33
N LYS A 285 -5.63 -16.00 2.36
CA LYS A 285 -5.62 -17.15 3.30
C LYS A 285 -4.26 -17.35 4.00
N GLN A 286 -3.57 -16.25 4.28
CA GLN A 286 -2.27 -16.23 4.97
C GLN A 286 -2.38 -15.65 6.40
N GLY A 287 -3.56 -15.71 7.02
CA GLY A 287 -3.82 -15.18 8.35
C GLY A 287 -3.75 -13.66 8.41
N GLN A 288 -3.37 -13.13 9.57
CA GLN A 288 -3.28 -11.70 9.86
C GLN A 288 -1.92 -11.15 9.40
N PHE A 289 -1.60 -11.23 8.10
CA PHE A 289 -0.36 -10.65 7.58
C PHE A 289 -0.26 -9.15 7.89
N PRO A 290 0.96 -8.60 8.10
CA PRO A 290 1.16 -7.20 8.42
C PRO A 290 0.70 -6.28 7.29
N PHE A 291 0.05 -5.18 7.67
CA PHE A 291 -0.43 -4.15 6.76
C PHE A 291 0.03 -2.77 7.26
N TYR A 292 1.01 -2.17 6.58
CA TYR A 292 1.54 -0.86 6.94
C TYR A 292 1.11 0.18 5.91
N TYR A 293 0.73 1.37 6.38
CA TYR A 293 0.21 2.39 5.46
C TYR A 293 0.67 3.79 5.81
N CYS A 294 0.72 4.66 4.80
CA CYS A 294 1.00 6.06 4.99
C CYS A 294 -0.28 6.82 5.34
N GLN A 295 -0.20 7.73 6.31
CA GLN A 295 -1.13 8.84 6.42
C GLN A 295 -0.93 9.75 5.21
N ILE A 296 -2.01 10.32 4.65
CA ILE A 296 -1.86 11.30 3.57
C ILE A 296 -1.09 12.53 4.07
N ALA A 297 -0.14 12.99 3.28
CA ALA A 297 0.64 14.17 3.59
C ALA A 297 -0.21 15.45 3.44
N PRO A 298 0.08 16.52 4.21
CA PRO A 298 -0.58 17.80 4.06
C PRO A 298 -0.40 18.40 2.65
N TYR A 299 -1.48 18.97 2.12
CA TYR A 299 -1.56 19.66 0.84
C TYR A 299 -2.72 20.66 0.87
N ASP A 300 -2.62 21.79 0.16
CA ASP A 300 -3.73 22.73 0.05
C ASP A 300 -4.80 22.21 -0.94
N TYR A 301 -5.71 21.41 -0.42
CA TYR A 301 -6.81 20.81 -1.19
C TYR A 301 -7.83 21.83 -1.73
N SER A 302 -7.81 23.08 -1.27
CA SER A 302 -8.66 24.15 -1.79
C SER A 302 -8.37 24.42 -3.27
N LEU A 303 -7.14 24.15 -3.73
CA LEU A 303 -6.71 24.30 -5.13
C LEU A 303 -7.49 23.36 -6.08
N ILE A 304 -8.03 22.26 -5.58
CA ILE A 304 -8.87 21.32 -6.32
C ILE A 304 -10.30 21.28 -5.80
N GLN A 305 -10.69 22.30 -5.03
CA GLN A 305 -12.02 22.46 -4.43
C GLN A 305 -12.42 21.34 -3.45
N TRP A 306 -11.46 20.63 -2.90
CA TRP A 306 -11.67 19.66 -1.83
C TRP A 306 -11.34 20.29 -0.48
N LYS A 307 -11.93 19.75 0.56
CA LYS A 307 -11.74 20.18 1.96
C LYS A 307 -11.81 18.95 2.86
N ASN A 308 -11.36 19.14 4.09
CA ASN A 308 -11.49 18.15 5.14
C ASN A 308 -10.47 16.98 5.05
N SER A 309 -9.31 17.20 4.46
CA SER A 309 -8.24 16.18 4.47
C SER A 309 -7.76 15.87 5.89
N GLN A 310 -7.84 16.83 6.83
CA GLN A 310 -7.57 16.60 8.24
C GLN A 310 -8.53 15.56 8.86
N LEU A 311 -9.79 15.52 8.42
CA LEU A 311 -10.75 14.51 8.85
C LEU A 311 -10.43 13.14 8.26
N LEU A 312 -9.94 13.08 7.02
CA LEU A 312 -9.44 11.82 6.46
C LEU A 312 -8.20 11.33 7.21
N ARG A 313 -7.24 12.20 7.56
CA ARG A 313 -6.08 11.83 8.40
C ARG A 313 -6.51 11.26 9.75
N GLU A 314 -7.54 11.83 10.36
CA GLU A 314 -8.16 11.31 11.57
C GLU A 314 -8.74 9.90 11.36
N GLN A 315 -9.45 9.67 10.24
CA GLN A 315 -9.94 8.35 9.91
C GLN A 315 -8.82 7.34 9.66
N GLN A 316 -7.72 7.76 9.04
CA GLN A 316 -6.54 6.91 8.89
C GLN A 316 -5.93 6.54 10.25
N LEU A 317 -5.81 7.48 11.17
CA LEU A 317 -5.36 7.21 12.54
C LEU A 317 -6.31 6.24 13.27
N LYS A 318 -7.63 6.44 13.14
CA LYS A 318 -8.65 5.55 13.70
C LYS A 318 -8.54 4.12 13.14
N ALA A 319 -8.28 3.97 11.85
CA ALA A 319 -8.12 2.67 11.21
C ALA A 319 -6.98 1.83 11.82
N GLU A 320 -5.92 2.47 12.36
CA GLU A 320 -4.84 1.76 13.05
C GLU A 320 -5.35 0.98 14.27
N THR A 321 -6.35 1.48 14.97
CA THR A 321 -6.94 0.80 16.14
C THR A 321 -7.95 -0.28 15.74
N MET A 322 -8.49 -0.22 14.52
CA MET A 322 -9.51 -1.14 14.03
C MET A 322 -8.91 -2.36 13.30
N ILE A 323 -7.73 -2.20 12.71
CA ILE A 323 -7.10 -3.24 11.88
C ILE A 323 -6.01 -3.95 12.69
N PRO A 324 -6.20 -5.20 13.12
CA PRO A 324 -5.14 -5.96 13.79
C PRO A 324 -3.87 -6.04 12.93
N ASN A 325 -2.69 -6.03 13.56
CA ASN A 325 -1.39 -6.10 12.87
C ASN A 325 -1.23 -5.08 11.74
N ALA A 326 -1.71 -3.85 11.98
CA ALA A 326 -1.53 -2.71 11.09
C ALA A 326 -0.92 -1.52 11.84
N ARG A 327 -0.12 -0.72 11.15
CA ARG A 327 0.50 0.49 11.69
C ARG A 327 0.56 1.58 10.62
N MET A 328 0.47 2.83 11.07
CA MET A 328 0.46 4.01 10.21
C MET A 328 1.78 4.78 10.27
N ALA A 329 2.38 5.04 9.11
CA ALA A 329 3.50 5.97 8.96
C ALA A 329 2.97 7.40 8.80
N VAL A 330 3.30 8.27 9.74
CA VAL A 330 2.87 9.66 9.74
C VAL A 330 3.74 10.49 8.79
N LEU A 331 3.12 11.38 8.00
CA LEU A 331 3.79 12.21 6.99
C LEU A 331 3.49 13.71 7.15
N MET A 332 3.23 14.19 8.37
CA MET A 332 2.86 15.59 8.63
C MET A 332 3.96 16.60 8.28
N ASP A 333 5.23 16.19 8.28
CA ASP A 333 6.43 16.97 7.93
C ASP A 333 6.89 16.78 6.47
N ALA A 334 6.19 15.93 5.73
CA ALA A 334 6.57 15.54 4.37
C ALA A 334 5.66 16.11 3.27
N GLY A 335 4.70 16.95 3.63
CA GLY A 335 3.76 17.58 2.70
C GLY A 335 4.39 18.61 1.78
N LEU A 336 3.58 19.12 0.85
CA LEU A 336 3.94 20.23 -0.03
C LEU A 336 2.68 21.05 -0.34
N GLU A 337 2.70 22.34 0.00
CA GLU A 337 1.51 23.22 -0.08
C GLU A 337 0.85 23.21 -1.46
N TYR A 338 1.65 23.33 -2.51
CA TYR A 338 1.16 23.42 -3.90
C TYR A 338 1.42 22.15 -4.73
N GLY A 339 1.57 20.99 -4.05
CA GLY A 339 1.86 19.73 -4.71
C GLY A 339 1.28 18.52 -3.98
N ILE A 340 0.23 17.91 -4.52
CA ILE A 340 -0.40 16.71 -3.97
C ILE A 340 0.54 15.48 -3.94
N HIS A 341 1.65 15.54 -4.67
CA HIS A 341 2.67 14.51 -4.71
C HIS A 341 3.96 15.03 -4.05
N PRO A 342 4.13 14.87 -2.73
CA PRO A 342 5.33 15.33 -2.03
C PRO A 342 6.61 14.74 -2.62
N ARG A 343 7.67 15.54 -2.67
CA ARG A 343 8.99 15.12 -3.17
C ARG A 343 9.70 14.15 -2.24
N LYS A 344 9.39 14.19 -0.94
CA LYS A 344 10.01 13.42 0.16
C LYS A 344 9.54 11.95 0.18
N LYS A 345 9.73 11.22 -0.94
CA LYS A 345 9.32 9.79 -1.04
C LYS A 345 10.18 8.86 -0.19
N ARG A 346 11.42 9.26 0.11
CA ARG A 346 12.30 8.52 1.00
C ARG A 346 11.68 8.40 2.39
N GLN A 347 11.19 9.49 2.96
CA GLN A 347 10.54 9.48 4.28
C GLN A 347 9.35 8.52 4.31
N ALA A 348 8.50 8.54 3.27
CA ALA A 348 7.37 7.62 3.19
C ALA A 348 7.82 6.15 3.18
N GLY A 349 8.76 5.80 2.30
CA GLY A 349 9.26 4.43 2.18
C GLY A 349 10.01 3.95 3.42
N GLU A 350 10.94 4.76 3.95
CA GLU A 350 11.76 4.38 5.11
C GLU A 350 10.92 4.31 6.41
N ARG A 351 9.88 5.15 6.58
CA ARG A 351 8.94 5.06 7.71
C ARG A 351 8.06 3.81 7.65
N LEU A 352 7.63 3.39 6.46
CA LEU A 352 6.96 2.10 6.29
C LEU A 352 7.91 0.94 6.62
N ALA A 353 9.18 1.02 6.19
CA ALA A 353 10.18 0.02 6.52
C ALA A 353 10.49 -0.02 8.02
N LEU A 354 10.58 1.14 8.68
CA LEU A 354 10.73 1.24 10.13
C LEU A 354 9.63 0.46 10.86
N LEU A 355 8.37 0.64 10.46
CA LEU A 355 7.23 -0.10 11.03
C LEU A 355 7.36 -1.60 10.79
N ALA A 356 7.76 -2.02 9.58
CA ALA A 356 7.97 -3.42 9.25
C ALA A 356 9.12 -4.02 10.07
N LEU A 357 10.25 -3.35 10.16
CA LEU A 357 11.42 -3.78 10.92
C LEU A 357 11.10 -3.95 12.40
N ALA A 358 10.39 -2.99 13.00
CA ALA A 358 10.01 -3.04 14.40
C ALA A 358 8.95 -4.12 14.72
N ASN A 359 7.89 -4.23 13.89
CA ASN A 359 6.70 -5.00 14.24
C ASN A 359 6.63 -6.38 13.55
N THR A 360 7.31 -6.58 12.41
CA THR A 360 7.34 -7.87 11.71
C THR A 360 8.65 -8.62 11.94
N TYR A 361 9.76 -7.90 11.97
CA TYR A 361 11.10 -8.49 12.07
C TYR A 361 11.74 -8.34 13.45
N ASP A 362 11.05 -7.76 14.42
CA ASP A 362 11.45 -7.61 15.81
C ASP A 362 12.82 -6.92 16.01
N VAL A 363 13.18 -6.00 15.10
CA VAL A 363 14.39 -5.19 15.22
C VAL A 363 14.22 -4.21 16.38
N LYS A 364 15.08 -4.33 17.40
CA LYS A 364 14.98 -3.54 18.63
C LYS A 364 15.65 -2.18 18.50
N GLY A 365 15.24 -1.23 19.36
CA GLY A 365 15.85 0.10 19.45
C GLY A 365 15.40 1.08 18.37
N LEU A 366 14.42 0.71 17.55
CA LEU A 366 13.85 1.61 16.56
C LEU A 366 12.84 2.56 17.20
N PRO A 367 12.73 3.82 16.71
CA PRO A 367 11.73 4.78 17.18
C PRO A 367 10.30 4.37 16.77
N ASP A 368 9.32 4.93 17.48
CA ASP A 368 7.91 4.74 17.15
C ASP A 368 7.19 6.09 17.03
N PHE A 369 6.10 6.13 16.29
CA PHE A 369 5.29 7.33 16.15
C PHE A 369 4.52 7.61 17.44
N ALA A 370 4.77 8.77 18.08
CA ALA A 370 3.98 9.22 19.20
C ALA A 370 2.55 9.54 18.76
N VAL A 371 1.58 9.20 19.60
CA VAL A 371 0.14 9.38 19.31
C VAL A 371 -0.50 10.17 20.47
N TYR A 372 -1.36 11.12 20.13
CA TYR A 372 -2.20 11.80 21.13
C TYR A 372 -2.94 10.75 21.98
N LYS A 373 -2.84 10.90 23.31
CA LYS A 373 -3.48 10.02 24.28
C LYS A 373 -4.66 10.69 24.95
N GLU A 374 -4.39 11.79 25.65
CA GLU A 374 -5.36 12.47 26.49
C GLU A 374 -5.00 13.94 26.69
N VAL A 375 -5.98 14.76 27.06
CA VAL A 375 -5.80 16.14 27.44
C VAL A 375 -6.38 16.37 28.84
N GLU A 376 -5.68 17.14 29.65
CA GLU A 376 -6.15 17.64 30.95
C GLU A 376 -6.22 19.16 30.88
N PHE A 377 -7.36 19.74 31.23
CA PHE A 377 -7.51 21.21 31.29
C PHE A 377 -7.30 21.68 32.72
N LYS A 378 -6.25 22.49 32.95
CA LYS A 378 -5.87 23.08 34.25
C LYS A 378 -5.94 24.60 34.18
N ASN A 379 -6.97 25.18 34.75
CA ASN A 379 -7.24 26.62 34.69
C ASN A 379 -7.30 27.07 33.19
N ASP A 380 -6.34 27.90 32.76
CA ASP A 380 -6.21 28.45 31.42
C ASP A 380 -5.29 27.62 30.49
N THR A 381 -4.86 26.45 30.94
CA THR A 381 -3.86 25.63 30.23
C THR A 381 -4.40 24.26 29.89
N ALA A 382 -4.27 23.85 28.62
CA ALA A 382 -4.43 22.48 28.19
C ALA A 382 -3.09 21.74 28.29
N VAL A 383 -3.07 20.57 28.92
CA VAL A 383 -1.92 19.69 29.07
C VAL A 383 -2.16 18.41 28.31
N ILE A 384 -1.42 18.22 27.22
CA ILE A 384 -1.59 17.12 26.27
C ILE A 384 -0.52 16.07 26.52
N ALA A 385 -0.94 14.81 26.66
CA ALA A 385 -0.06 13.65 26.82
C ALA A 385 -0.08 12.75 25.58
N PHE A 386 1.03 12.02 25.38
CA PHE A 386 1.20 11.14 24.22
C PHE A 386 1.53 9.72 24.65
N ASP A 387 0.98 8.74 23.96
CA ASP A 387 1.41 7.34 24.00
C ASP A 387 2.56 7.12 23.03
N ARG A 388 3.30 6.00 23.19
CA ARG A 388 4.45 5.60 22.38
C ARG A 388 5.62 6.58 22.41
N SER A 389 5.56 7.62 23.25
CA SER A 389 6.69 8.50 23.52
C SER A 389 7.38 8.06 24.80
N LYS A 390 8.61 7.55 24.70
CA LYS A 390 9.36 7.05 25.88
C LYS A 390 10.03 8.16 26.68
N GLU A 391 10.42 9.24 26.01
CA GLU A 391 11.22 10.32 26.64
C GLU A 391 10.53 11.67 26.53
N TRP A 392 10.66 12.36 25.40
CA TRP A 392 10.12 13.69 25.15
C TRP A 392 9.62 13.85 23.73
N VAL A 393 8.65 14.76 23.59
CA VAL A 393 8.30 15.36 22.32
C VAL A 393 9.00 16.73 22.23
N TYR A 394 9.18 17.24 21.01
CA TYR A 394 9.83 18.53 20.78
C TYR A 394 9.29 19.19 19.50
N PHE A 395 9.57 20.49 19.32
CA PHE A 395 9.25 21.18 18.07
C PHE A 395 10.48 21.23 17.17
N GLU A 396 10.34 20.86 15.90
CA GLU A 396 11.43 20.76 14.93
C GLU A 396 12.16 22.11 14.73
N HIS A 397 11.41 23.22 14.76
CA HIS A 397 11.93 24.53 14.40
C HIS A 397 12.03 25.52 15.57
N GLY A 398 12.12 25.06 16.81
CA GLY A 398 12.29 25.94 17.94
C GLY A 398 11.68 25.42 19.25
N THR A 399 11.33 26.35 20.13
CA THR A 399 10.81 26.03 21.48
C THR A 399 9.30 26.17 21.60
N THR A 400 8.63 26.61 20.52
CA THR A 400 7.18 26.83 20.45
C THR A 400 6.64 26.42 19.08
N SER A 401 5.32 26.32 18.96
CA SER A 401 4.63 25.98 17.72
C SER A 401 3.43 26.90 17.49
N ASN A 402 3.18 27.24 16.22
CA ASN A 402 2.00 28.00 15.77
C ASN A 402 0.87 27.07 15.26
N ASN A 403 1.02 25.75 15.41
CA ASN A 403 0.10 24.77 14.87
C ASN A 403 -0.99 24.33 15.85
N PHE A 404 -1.11 25.02 17.00
CA PHE A 404 -2.14 24.75 17.99
C PHE A 404 -3.24 25.80 17.98
N GLU A 405 -4.47 25.32 18.11
CA GLU A 405 -5.68 26.14 18.27
C GLU A 405 -6.44 25.68 19.51
N VAL A 406 -7.03 26.64 20.24
CA VAL A 406 -7.74 26.40 21.51
C VAL A 406 -9.14 26.96 21.39
N ALA A 407 -10.15 26.26 21.92
CA ALA A 407 -11.52 26.75 22.01
C ALA A 407 -12.07 26.66 23.46
N GLY A 408 -12.96 27.59 23.76
CA GLY A 408 -13.81 27.58 24.95
C GLY A 408 -15.17 26.94 24.72
N GLN A 409 -16.11 27.17 25.62
CA GLN A 409 -17.50 26.69 25.55
C GLN A 409 -18.26 27.21 24.32
N ASP A 410 -17.81 28.34 23.77
CA ASP A 410 -18.35 28.94 22.53
C ASP A 410 -18.00 28.16 21.25
N ARG A 411 -17.07 27.18 21.36
CA ARG A 411 -16.56 26.35 20.25
C ARG A 411 -15.86 27.13 19.14
N ILE A 412 -15.39 28.35 19.43
CA ILE A 412 -14.62 29.15 18.49
C ILE A 412 -13.13 28.87 18.74
N PHE A 413 -12.43 28.42 17.70
CA PHE A 413 -11.00 28.14 17.79
C PHE A 413 -10.15 29.39 17.55
N HIS A 414 -9.26 29.67 18.48
CA HIS A 414 -8.30 30.77 18.44
C HIS A 414 -6.88 30.18 18.39
N PRO A 415 -5.94 30.80 17.66
CA PRO A 415 -4.54 30.41 17.71
C PRO A 415 -4.00 30.44 19.14
N ALA A 416 -3.26 29.43 19.52
CA ALA A 416 -2.60 29.41 20.84
C ALA A 416 -1.59 30.57 20.94
N THR A 417 -1.56 31.25 22.11
CA THR A 417 -0.63 32.36 22.36
C THR A 417 0.66 31.90 23.02
N GLN A 418 0.63 30.77 23.71
CA GLN A 418 1.80 30.15 24.32
C GLN A 418 1.72 28.64 24.17
N VAL A 419 2.78 28.04 23.65
CA VAL A 419 2.93 26.60 23.52
C VAL A 419 4.35 26.22 23.94
N TRP A 420 4.48 25.23 24.83
CA TRP A 420 5.79 24.74 25.26
C TRP A 420 5.74 23.24 25.55
N VAL A 421 6.88 22.61 25.58
CA VAL A 421 7.06 21.19 25.85
C VAL A 421 7.74 20.97 27.20
N SER A 422 7.30 19.99 27.97
CA SER A 422 8.02 19.47 29.11
C SER A 422 7.91 17.94 29.12
N ARG A 423 9.04 17.27 28.91
CA ARG A 423 9.12 15.80 28.72
C ARG A 423 8.21 15.34 27.57
N ASN A 424 7.30 14.41 27.81
CA ASN A 424 6.35 13.87 26.83
C ASN A 424 4.99 14.60 26.87
N ARG A 425 4.96 15.87 27.24
CA ARG A 425 3.74 16.68 27.31
C ARG A 425 3.89 18.01 26.61
N VAL A 426 2.83 18.42 25.94
CA VAL A 426 2.68 19.75 25.35
C VAL A 426 1.69 20.53 26.18
N TYR A 427 2.06 21.76 26.49
CA TYR A 427 1.24 22.74 27.26
C TYR A 427 0.80 23.83 26.30
N VAL A 428 -0.48 24.13 26.30
CA VAL A 428 -1.10 25.08 25.35
C VAL A 428 -1.96 26.08 26.10
N LYS A 429 -1.74 27.37 25.85
CA LYS A 429 -2.56 28.48 26.33
C LYS A 429 -3.00 29.38 25.19
N CYS A 430 -4.16 30.02 25.39
CA CYS A 430 -4.65 31.08 24.53
C CYS A 430 -5.16 32.24 25.39
N ALA A 431 -4.64 33.46 25.16
CA ALA A 431 -5.03 34.64 25.93
C ALA A 431 -6.53 34.96 25.81
N ASP A 432 -7.12 34.66 24.65
CA ASP A 432 -8.53 34.92 24.37
C ASP A 432 -9.46 33.83 24.93
N VAL A 433 -8.91 32.70 25.42
CA VAL A 433 -9.68 31.56 25.95
C VAL A 433 -9.27 31.27 27.39
N ARG A 434 -9.96 31.87 28.36
CA ARG A 434 -9.65 31.70 29.80
C ARG A 434 -9.98 30.31 30.34
N GLN A 435 -10.94 29.61 29.74
CA GLN A 435 -11.39 28.27 30.12
C GLN A 435 -11.40 27.38 28.88
N PRO A 436 -10.24 26.81 28.53
CA PRO A 436 -10.15 25.94 27.39
C PRO A 436 -10.91 24.64 27.64
N VAL A 437 -11.62 24.14 26.61
CA VAL A 437 -12.33 22.87 26.61
C VAL A 437 -11.95 21.99 25.40
N ALA A 438 -11.28 22.58 24.43
CA ALA A 438 -10.80 21.84 23.25
C ALA A 438 -9.48 22.42 22.73
N VAL A 439 -8.66 21.52 22.15
CA VAL A 439 -7.39 21.85 21.49
C VAL A 439 -7.31 21.07 20.17
N ARG A 440 -6.77 21.71 19.14
CA ARG A 440 -6.43 21.09 17.87
C ARG A 440 -4.96 21.31 17.55
N TYR A 441 -4.27 20.29 17.05
CA TYR A 441 -2.91 20.37 16.55
C TYR A 441 -2.85 20.05 15.08
N ALA A 442 -2.31 20.97 14.26
CA ALA A 442 -2.11 20.80 12.83
C ALA A 442 -3.35 20.25 12.10
N PHE A 443 -4.56 20.65 12.56
CA PHE A 443 -5.84 20.09 12.11
C PHE A 443 -6.44 20.92 10.96
N LYS A 444 -5.66 21.02 9.85
CA LYS A 444 -5.97 21.82 8.64
C LYS A 444 -5.63 21.01 7.39
N ASP A 445 -6.14 21.40 6.23
CA ASP A 445 -5.79 20.78 4.95
C ASP A 445 -4.29 20.92 4.69
N TRP A 446 -3.79 22.15 4.66
CA TRP A 446 -2.37 22.44 4.58
C TRP A 446 -1.82 22.94 5.94
N VAL A 447 -0.74 22.33 6.32
CA VAL A 447 0.08 22.69 7.48
C VAL A 447 1.37 21.86 7.46
N GLU A 448 2.49 22.45 7.79
CA GLU A 448 3.71 21.69 8.07
C GLU A 448 3.71 21.32 9.55
N GLY A 449 3.60 20.02 9.83
CA GLY A 449 3.62 19.52 11.22
C GLY A 449 5.04 19.62 11.80
N ASP A 450 5.15 20.23 12.96
CA ASP A 450 6.41 20.56 13.62
C ASP A 450 6.60 19.85 14.97
N LEU A 451 5.59 19.13 15.47
CA LEU A 451 5.70 18.34 16.70
C LEU A 451 6.31 16.96 16.36
N MET A 452 7.41 16.66 17.02
CA MET A 452 8.26 15.50 16.74
C MET A 452 8.50 14.64 17.97
N HIS A 453 8.79 13.37 17.76
CA HIS A 453 9.30 12.40 18.73
C HIS A 453 10.33 11.50 18.03
N ASP A 454 11.56 11.41 18.57
CA ASP A 454 12.64 10.59 18.03
C ASP A 454 12.87 10.76 16.50
N GLY A 455 12.75 11.98 15.98
CA GLY A 455 12.88 12.28 14.55
C GLY A 455 11.66 11.90 13.71
N LEU A 456 10.56 11.48 14.31
CA LEU A 456 9.31 11.13 13.64
C LEU A 456 8.21 12.16 13.98
N PRO A 457 7.39 12.58 13.01
CA PRO A 457 6.32 13.54 13.26
C PRO A 457 5.16 12.90 14.02
N VAL A 458 4.50 13.72 14.83
CA VAL A 458 3.21 13.40 15.47
C VAL A 458 2.09 13.68 14.48
N SER A 459 1.10 12.80 14.41
CA SER A 459 -0.10 13.00 13.59
C SER A 459 -0.90 14.22 14.04
N SER A 460 -1.57 14.89 13.11
CA SER A 460 -2.58 15.88 13.47
C SER A 460 -3.67 15.25 14.33
N PHE A 461 -4.17 15.98 15.30
CA PHE A 461 -5.23 15.53 16.21
C PHE A 461 -6.14 16.65 16.66
N ARG A 462 -7.30 16.27 17.17
CA ARG A 462 -8.22 17.15 17.95
C ARG A 462 -8.64 16.45 19.22
N THR A 463 -8.99 17.23 20.23
CA THR A 463 -9.49 16.73 21.51
C THR A 463 -11.01 16.82 21.63
N ASP A 464 -11.64 17.40 20.63
CA ASP A 464 -13.09 17.56 20.49
C ASP A 464 -13.70 16.54 19.52
N ASP A 465 -14.99 16.35 19.62
CA ASP A 465 -15.83 15.55 18.70
C ASP A 465 -16.83 16.41 17.92
N TRP A 466 -16.65 17.74 17.93
CA TRP A 466 -17.59 18.66 17.33
C TRP A 466 -17.62 18.49 15.81
N GLU A 467 -18.82 18.59 15.26
CA GLU A 467 -18.99 18.62 13.80
C GLU A 467 -18.22 19.81 13.22
N SER A 468 -17.54 19.59 12.12
CA SER A 468 -16.88 20.68 11.40
C SER A 468 -17.97 21.64 10.90
N SER A 469 -17.89 22.91 11.30
CA SER A 469 -18.79 23.97 10.83
C SER A 469 -18.72 24.21 9.31
N THR A 470 -17.90 23.45 8.60
CA THR A 470 -17.74 23.45 7.14
C THR A 470 -18.50 22.33 6.44
N GLN A 471 -19.69 21.94 6.93
CA GLN A 471 -20.68 21.27 6.09
C GLN A 471 -21.26 22.25 5.06
N THR A 472 -20.41 22.85 4.24
CA THR A 472 -20.84 23.37 2.95
C THR A 472 -20.66 22.24 1.95
N SER A 473 -21.80 21.80 1.41
CA SER A 473 -21.94 20.83 0.33
C SER A 473 -20.69 20.72 -0.53
N SER A 474 -20.05 19.55 -0.51
CA SER A 474 -19.06 19.20 -1.50
C SER A 474 -19.75 19.18 -2.86
N THR A 475 -19.64 20.26 -3.64
CA THR A 475 -19.97 20.28 -5.06
C THR A 475 -18.88 19.57 -5.88
N GLY A 476 -17.96 18.87 -5.22
CA GLY A 476 -17.07 17.93 -5.86
C GLY A 476 -17.91 16.80 -6.45
N LYS A 477 -17.87 16.63 -7.76
CA LYS A 477 -18.54 15.53 -8.44
C LYS A 477 -18.17 14.23 -7.74
N ASP A 478 -19.11 13.65 -7.02
CA ASP A 478 -18.97 12.31 -6.48
C ASP A 478 -19.04 11.34 -7.65
N TYR A 479 -17.88 10.94 -8.16
CA TYR A 479 -17.79 10.05 -9.30
C TYR A 479 -18.32 8.64 -9.01
N ASN A 480 -18.56 8.31 -7.74
CA ASN A 480 -19.11 7.03 -7.34
C ASN A 480 -20.64 7.05 -7.16
N ASN A 481 -21.27 8.23 -7.19
CA ASN A 481 -22.72 8.38 -7.13
C ASN A 481 -23.18 9.45 -8.15
N PRO A 482 -23.28 9.12 -9.44
CA PRO A 482 -23.85 10.02 -10.44
C PRO A 482 -25.35 10.17 -10.17
N GLN A 483 -25.77 11.35 -9.70
CA GLN A 483 -27.16 11.76 -9.82
C GLN A 483 -27.48 12.16 -11.25
#